data_b6eac83640cfae8adeed57c659692fa1
#
_entry.id   b6eac83640cfae8adeed57c659692fa1
#
_cell.length_a   1.000
_cell.length_b   1.000
_cell.length_c   1.000
_cell.angle_alpha   90.00
_cell.angle_beta   90.00
_cell.angle_gamma   90.00
#
_symmetry.space_group_name_H-M   'P 1'
#
loop_
_entity.id
_entity.type
_entity.pdbx_description
1 polymer ?
#
loop_
_entity_poly.entity_id
_entity_poly.type
_entity_poly.pdbx_seq_one_letter_code
_entity_poly.pdbx_strand_id
1 'polypeptide(L)'
;MKQFRLILILWLCMAMNAKANETAANLLQQGDSCLSRYDVFHATQYYQKYLEANPSHLEARRKLASCYRKVGNYTACISCLDKIPSDSINHEDMRIFYYAYLNQNNNDKVSLWGERIASSFPYDSEIIASLASHYNGANQPGRAEKVAKNYIYKCDSTNLYINKEYAYSLFMQFKYDEAIPLYEKLIAQGFDNFESNFILGLCYEDQPDNEKALKHYQKAILFKSDNATCLFHLALAEKALNMDSLSMAHFNQSLEVSLPKGRALRTYKWLADLHFQHNRYADAARDFELCTLYDEEDNPLNHYNAAQMFIASKNKLKAKLYLQMFLANANRLEDKKEAAQLISKAKEQLKQ
;
A
#
# COMPACT_ATOMS: atom_id res chain seq x y z
N MET A 1 12.09 74.53 26.05
CA MET A 1 13.05 73.70 25.30
C MET A 1 12.85 72.19 25.47
N LYS A 2 12.66 71.62 26.67
CA LYS A 2 12.47 70.17 26.88
C LYS A 2 11.21 69.63 26.21
N GLN A 3 10.06 70.34 26.32
CA GLN A 3 8.80 69.91 25.70
C GLN A 3 8.84 69.92 24.17
N PHE A 4 9.54 70.87 23.56
CA PHE A 4 9.70 70.95 22.11
C PHE A 4 10.57 69.81 21.57
N ARG A 5 11.60 69.42 22.31
CA ARG A 5 12.40 68.20 21.98
C ARG A 5 11.58 66.94 22.07
N LEU A 6 10.71 66.82 23.07
CA LEU A 6 9.89 65.62 23.23
C LEU A 6 8.86 65.47 22.12
N ILE A 7 8.24 66.59 21.68
CA ILE A 7 7.28 66.63 20.56
C ILE A 7 8.01 66.30 19.25
N LEU A 8 9.22 66.83 19.04
CA LEU A 8 9.98 66.55 17.83
C LEU A 8 10.40 65.06 17.75
N ILE A 9 10.79 64.43 18.89
CA ILE A 9 11.13 63.02 18.97
C ILE A 9 9.89 62.16 18.67
N LEU A 10 8.75 62.53 19.25
CA LEU A 10 7.46 61.82 18.99
C LEU A 10 7.07 61.93 17.51
N TRP A 11 7.26 63.11 16.90
CA TRP A 11 6.92 63.33 15.49
C TRP A 11 7.87 62.57 14.54
N LEU A 12 9.17 62.54 14.88
CA LEU A 12 10.16 61.71 14.17
C LEU A 12 9.88 60.22 14.31
N CYS A 13 9.52 59.72 15.50
CA CYS A 13 9.08 58.32 15.69
C CYS A 13 7.81 57.96 14.92
N MET A 14 6.80 58.89 14.88
CA MET A 14 5.60 58.68 14.04
C MET A 14 5.91 58.67 12.53
N ALA A 15 6.80 59.58 12.06
CA ALA A 15 7.19 59.61 10.66
C ALA A 15 8.04 58.40 10.27
N MET A 16 8.94 57.90 11.14
CA MET A 16 9.66 56.64 10.91
C MET A 16 8.75 55.44 10.92
N ASN A 17 7.77 55.36 11.82
CA ASN A 17 6.79 54.28 11.84
C ASN A 17 5.89 54.30 10.60
N ALA A 18 5.46 55.48 10.14
CA ALA A 18 4.65 55.64 8.92
C ALA A 18 5.42 55.15 7.67
N LYS A 19 6.69 55.53 7.53
CA LYS A 19 7.55 55.08 6.44
C LYS A 19 7.89 53.58 6.52
N ALA A 20 8.04 53.02 7.70
CA ALA A 20 8.25 51.59 7.90
C ALA A 20 6.98 50.79 7.52
N ASN A 21 5.80 51.28 7.90
CA ASN A 21 4.52 50.65 7.54
C ASN A 21 4.25 50.70 6.04
N GLU A 22 4.58 51.81 5.35
CA GLU A 22 4.46 51.95 3.89
C GLU A 22 5.40 50.97 3.17
N THR A 23 6.64 50.82 3.67
CA THR A 23 7.61 49.86 3.15
C THR A 23 7.13 48.41 3.39
N ALA A 24 6.57 48.13 4.55
CA ALA A 24 6.05 46.82 4.86
C ALA A 24 4.82 46.47 3.97
N ALA A 25 3.86 47.39 3.80
CA ALA A 25 2.71 47.18 2.92
C ALA A 25 3.15 46.89 1.47
N ASN A 26 4.19 47.57 0.99
CA ASN A 26 4.76 47.33 -0.34
C ASN A 26 5.38 45.93 -0.45
N LEU A 27 6.08 45.45 0.57
CA LEU A 27 6.65 44.07 0.57
C LEU A 27 5.56 43.01 0.51
N LEU A 28 4.47 43.16 1.24
CA LEU A 28 3.35 42.24 1.21
C LEU A 28 2.70 42.20 -0.18
N GLN A 29 2.45 43.36 -0.77
CA GLN A 29 1.89 43.50 -2.11
C GLN A 29 2.82 42.89 -3.20
N GLN A 30 4.13 43.09 -3.10
CA GLN A 30 5.11 42.48 -4.00
C GLN A 30 5.10 40.95 -3.88
N GLY A 31 5.02 40.42 -2.65
CA GLY A 31 4.85 38.99 -2.41
C GLY A 31 3.59 38.43 -3.07
N ASP A 32 2.46 39.12 -2.90
CA ASP A 32 1.18 38.74 -3.52
C ASP A 32 1.25 38.78 -5.06
N SER A 33 1.87 39.83 -5.61
CA SER A 33 2.10 39.96 -7.05
C SER A 33 2.99 38.87 -7.63
N CYS A 34 4.06 38.49 -6.92
CA CYS A 34 4.91 37.36 -7.31
C CYS A 34 4.13 36.03 -7.26
N LEU A 35 3.40 35.81 -6.19
CA LEU A 35 2.61 34.58 -6.03
C LEU A 35 1.54 34.43 -7.10
N SER A 36 0.86 35.51 -7.50
CA SER A 36 -0.13 35.50 -8.58
C SER A 36 0.45 35.16 -9.96
N ARG A 37 1.74 35.39 -10.15
CA ARG A 37 2.51 35.02 -11.35
C ARG A 37 3.25 33.70 -11.22
N TYR A 38 2.97 32.92 -10.17
CA TYR A 38 3.63 31.65 -9.83
C TYR A 38 5.14 31.78 -9.53
N ASP A 39 5.63 33.00 -9.26
CA ASP A 39 7.01 33.25 -8.83
C ASP A 39 7.12 33.02 -7.31
N VAL A 40 7.11 31.74 -6.94
CA VAL A 40 7.12 31.32 -5.54
C VAL A 40 8.43 31.69 -4.84
N PHE A 41 9.53 31.73 -5.58
CA PHE A 41 10.85 32.05 -5.03
C PHE A 41 10.91 33.49 -4.51
N HIS A 42 10.57 34.47 -5.34
CA HIS A 42 10.56 35.87 -4.93
C HIS A 42 9.42 36.17 -3.94
N ALA A 43 8.25 35.54 -4.09
CA ALA A 43 7.18 35.65 -3.10
C ALA A 43 7.67 35.25 -1.70
N THR A 44 8.40 34.13 -1.59
CA THR A 44 8.99 33.66 -0.33
C THR A 44 9.90 34.74 0.29
N GLN A 45 10.77 35.33 -0.50
CA GLN A 45 11.70 36.38 0.01
C GLN A 45 10.96 37.62 0.50
N TYR A 46 9.91 38.06 -0.22
CA TYR A 46 9.12 39.21 0.18
C TYR A 46 8.32 38.96 1.46
N TYR A 47 7.69 37.78 1.61
CA TYR A 47 6.99 37.44 2.84
C TYR A 47 7.92 37.26 4.03
N GLN A 48 9.13 36.70 3.83
CA GLN A 48 10.15 36.62 4.88
C GLN A 48 10.52 38.01 5.38
N LYS A 49 10.91 38.92 4.47
CA LYS A 49 11.27 40.32 4.83
C LYS A 49 10.12 41.05 5.51
N TYR A 50 8.90 40.83 5.04
CA TYR A 50 7.72 41.42 5.67
C TYR A 50 7.54 40.94 7.11
N LEU A 51 7.71 39.64 7.36
CA LEU A 51 7.55 39.02 8.67
C LEU A 51 8.70 39.31 9.64
N GLU A 52 9.86 39.77 9.17
CA GLU A 52 10.92 40.33 10.03
C GLU A 52 10.47 41.58 10.75
N ALA A 53 9.72 42.46 10.06
CA ALA A 53 9.16 43.68 10.63
C ALA A 53 7.79 43.44 11.32
N ASN A 54 7.04 42.41 10.90
CA ASN A 54 5.67 42.13 11.35
C ASN A 54 5.52 40.65 11.78
N PRO A 55 6.21 40.19 12.80
CA PRO A 55 6.31 38.75 13.14
C PRO A 55 4.97 38.11 13.57
N SER A 56 4.00 38.90 14.02
CA SER A 56 2.66 38.44 14.43
C SER A 56 1.63 38.41 13.32
N HIS A 57 1.96 38.83 12.07
CA HIS A 57 1.01 38.90 10.98
C HIS A 57 0.66 37.50 10.42
N LEU A 58 -0.45 36.94 10.86
CA LEU A 58 -0.83 35.54 10.59
C LEU A 58 -1.04 35.25 9.10
N GLU A 59 -1.68 36.18 8.36
CA GLU A 59 -1.96 35.98 6.94
C GLU A 59 -0.68 35.87 6.10
N ALA A 60 0.29 36.78 6.34
CA ALA A 60 1.61 36.69 5.67
C ALA A 60 2.33 35.40 6.02
N ARG A 61 2.19 34.93 7.27
CA ARG A 61 2.75 33.66 7.73
C ARG A 61 2.16 32.46 7.00
N ARG A 62 0.81 32.44 6.81
CA ARG A 62 0.12 31.40 6.01
C ARG A 62 0.57 31.41 4.57
N LYS A 63 0.69 32.57 3.95
CA LYS A 63 1.20 32.72 2.58
C LYS A 63 2.65 32.22 2.46
N LEU A 64 3.52 32.53 3.41
CA LEU A 64 4.88 32.01 3.46
C LEU A 64 4.91 30.48 3.61
N ALA A 65 4.10 29.91 4.50
CA ALA A 65 3.97 28.48 4.67
C ALA A 65 3.50 27.78 3.37
N SER A 66 2.51 28.40 2.69
CA SER A 66 2.04 27.92 1.38
C SER A 66 3.14 27.95 0.30
N CYS A 67 3.99 29.01 0.30
CA CYS A 67 5.14 29.07 -0.58
C CYS A 67 6.12 27.92 -0.32
N TYR A 68 6.47 27.68 0.94
CA TYR A 68 7.35 26.56 1.31
C TYR A 68 6.77 25.21 0.91
N ARG A 69 5.46 25.00 1.10
CA ARG A 69 4.77 23.78 0.66
C ARG A 69 4.87 23.57 -0.85
N LYS A 70 4.66 24.65 -1.63
CA LYS A 70 4.74 24.59 -3.11
C LYS A 70 6.11 24.21 -3.63
N VAL A 71 7.19 24.57 -2.92
CA VAL A 71 8.56 24.19 -3.29
C VAL A 71 9.06 22.91 -2.60
N GLY A 72 8.17 22.20 -1.89
CA GLY A 72 8.51 20.95 -1.21
C GLY A 72 9.36 21.10 0.05
N ASN A 73 9.55 22.34 0.56
CA ASN A 73 10.26 22.56 1.81
C ASN A 73 9.33 22.41 3.01
N TYR A 74 8.94 21.17 3.28
CA TYR A 74 7.97 20.85 4.34
C TYR A 74 8.47 21.20 5.74
N THR A 75 9.77 21.12 6.00
CA THR A 75 10.35 21.50 7.30
C THR A 75 10.17 22.99 7.56
N ALA A 76 10.51 23.86 6.60
CA ALA A 76 10.29 25.29 6.74
C ALA A 76 8.79 25.65 6.79
N CYS A 77 7.95 24.92 6.05
CA CYS A 77 6.50 25.06 6.08
C CYS A 77 5.97 24.83 7.50
N ILE A 78 6.30 23.70 8.12
CA ILE A 78 5.88 23.34 9.49
C ILE A 78 6.41 24.38 10.48
N SER A 79 7.72 24.71 10.44
CA SER A 79 8.31 25.71 11.34
C SER A 79 7.65 27.09 11.20
N CYS A 80 7.12 27.39 10.02
CA CYS A 80 6.39 28.63 9.78
C CYS A 80 4.99 28.60 10.44
N LEU A 81 4.26 27.49 10.31
CA LEU A 81 2.94 27.30 10.89
C LEU A 81 2.98 27.13 12.41
N ASP A 82 4.02 26.50 12.96
CA ASP A 82 4.19 26.32 14.43
C ASP A 82 4.28 27.66 15.19
N LYS A 83 4.54 28.77 14.50
CA LYS A 83 4.51 30.11 15.06
C LYS A 83 3.10 30.74 15.09
N ILE A 84 2.09 30.07 14.57
CA ILE A 84 0.69 30.49 14.68
C ILE A 84 0.17 30.05 16.05
N PRO A 85 -0.46 30.95 16.84
CA PRO A 85 -1.10 30.56 18.09
C PRO A 85 -2.12 29.45 17.87
N SER A 86 -2.20 28.50 18.81
CA SER A 86 -3.02 27.30 18.66
C SER A 86 -4.52 27.58 18.52
N ASP A 87 -5.00 28.66 19.09
CA ASP A 87 -6.38 29.17 18.99
C ASP A 87 -6.68 29.85 17.65
N SER A 88 -5.63 30.23 16.91
CA SER A 88 -5.71 30.90 15.62
C SER A 88 -5.48 29.96 14.44
N ILE A 89 -5.19 28.67 14.70
CA ILE A 89 -5.05 27.65 13.67
C ILE A 89 -6.41 27.36 13.05
N ASN A 90 -6.52 27.59 11.75
CA ASN A 90 -7.75 27.34 11.00
C ASN A 90 -7.72 26.00 10.25
N HIS A 91 -8.81 25.68 9.53
CA HIS A 91 -8.93 24.44 8.77
C HIS A 91 -7.82 24.28 7.73
N GLU A 92 -7.52 25.31 6.96
CA GLU A 92 -6.48 25.26 5.92
C GLU A 92 -5.08 25.05 6.51
N ASP A 93 -4.79 25.70 7.67
CA ASP A 93 -3.54 25.48 8.40
C ASP A 93 -3.39 24.00 8.79
N MET A 94 -4.48 23.37 9.29
CA MET A 94 -4.50 21.96 9.65
C MET A 94 -4.25 21.06 8.42
N ARG A 95 -4.88 21.37 7.27
CA ARG A 95 -4.64 20.65 6.02
C ARG A 95 -3.18 20.76 5.57
N ILE A 96 -2.59 21.95 5.70
CA ILE A 96 -1.17 22.15 5.36
C ILE A 96 -0.27 21.33 6.28
N PHE A 97 -0.52 21.31 7.61
CA PHE A 97 0.20 20.43 8.54
C PHE A 97 0.07 18.97 8.16
N TYR A 98 -1.16 18.51 7.88
CA TYR A 98 -1.42 17.12 7.49
C TYR A 98 -0.59 16.70 6.28
N TYR A 99 -0.66 17.46 5.19
CA TYR A 99 0.08 17.14 3.98
C TYR A 99 1.59 17.31 4.13
N ALA A 100 2.06 18.28 4.90
CA ALA A 100 3.48 18.46 5.15
C ALA A 100 4.06 17.25 5.91
N TYR A 101 3.37 16.77 6.94
CA TYR A 101 3.78 15.58 7.69
C TYR A 101 3.61 14.29 6.88
N LEU A 102 2.59 14.20 6.03
CA LEU A 102 2.41 13.06 5.12
C LEU A 102 3.61 12.93 4.15
N ASN A 103 4.06 14.05 3.59
CA ASN A 103 5.25 14.07 2.71
C ASN A 103 6.57 13.83 3.45
N GLN A 104 6.62 14.04 4.76
CA GLN A 104 7.77 13.69 5.61
C GLN A 104 7.70 12.25 6.15
N ASN A 105 6.67 11.47 5.80
CA ASN A 105 6.41 10.13 6.35
C ASN A 105 6.33 10.10 7.91
N ASN A 106 5.87 11.19 8.52
CA ASN A 106 5.69 11.28 9.96
C ASN A 106 4.28 10.77 10.35
N ASN A 107 4.15 9.46 10.48
CA ASN A 107 2.87 8.78 10.69
C ASN A 107 2.11 9.26 11.94
N ASP A 108 2.80 9.56 13.03
CA ASP A 108 2.17 10.04 14.27
C ASP A 108 1.51 11.40 14.08
N LYS A 109 2.21 12.31 13.40
CA LYS A 109 1.69 13.65 13.11
C LYS A 109 0.61 13.66 12.04
N VAL A 110 0.71 12.77 11.03
CA VAL A 110 -0.36 12.55 10.04
C VAL A 110 -1.64 12.10 10.75
N SER A 111 -1.54 11.11 11.64
CA SER A 111 -2.66 10.63 12.43
C SER A 111 -3.25 11.74 13.30
N LEU A 112 -2.39 12.49 14.03
CA LEU A 112 -2.83 13.59 14.91
C LEU A 112 -3.62 14.66 14.16
N TRP A 113 -3.07 15.17 13.06
CA TRP A 113 -3.72 16.25 12.30
C TRP A 113 -4.92 15.75 11.51
N GLY A 114 -4.85 14.55 10.93
CA GLY A 114 -5.97 13.92 10.23
C GLY A 114 -7.17 13.69 11.15
N GLU A 115 -6.97 13.14 12.35
CA GLU A 115 -8.06 12.94 13.32
C GLU A 115 -8.62 14.27 13.85
N ARG A 116 -7.78 15.27 14.05
CA ARG A 116 -8.23 16.61 14.43
C ARG A 116 -9.12 17.22 13.34
N ILE A 117 -8.75 17.06 12.06
CA ILE A 117 -9.58 17.51 10.94
C ILE A 117 -10.87 16.69 10.88
N ALA A 118 -10.81 15.38 10.94
CA ALA A 118 -11.98 14.50 10.87
C ALA A 118 -13.00 14.77 12.00
N SER A 119 -12.53 15.23 13.16
CA SER A 119 -13.41 15.58 14.28
C SER A 119 -14.00 16.98 14.16
N SER A 120 -13.22 17.98 13.73
CA SER A 120 -13.63 19.39 13.67
C SER A 120 -14.29 19.77 12.34
N PHE A 121 -13.92 19.08 11.26
CA PHE A 121 -14.36 19.32 9.88
C PHE A 121 -14.77 18.00 9.22
N PRO A 122 -15.84 17.33 9.69
CA PRO A 122 -16.22 15.98 9.25
C PRO A 122 -16.62 15.91 7.78
N TYR A 123 -16.81 17.03 7.10
CA TYR A 123 -17.14 17.12 5.68
C TYR A 123 -15.91 17.19 4.74
N ASP A 124 -14.69 17.23 5.29
CA ASP A 124 -13.46 17.25 4.49
C ASP A 124 -13.16 15.84 3.93
N SER A 125 -13.90 15.49 2.88
CA SER A 125 -13.81 14.16 2.26
C SER A 125 -12.40 13.82 1.75
N GLU A 126 -11.65 14.81 1.28
CA GLU A 126 -10.29 14.62 0.76
C GLU A 126 -9.33 14.16 1.87
N ILE A 127 -9.31 14.87 2.99
CA ILE A 127 -8.47 14.49 4.14
C ILE A 127 -8.94 13.15 4.75
N ILE A 128 -10.26 12.94 4.84
CA ILE A 128 -10.82 11.71 5.42
C ILE A 128 -10.47 10.49 4.56
N ALA A 129 -10.58 10.59 3.24
CA ALA A 129 -10.15 9.54 2.32
C ALA A 129 -8.64 9.28 2.43
N SER A 130 -7.84 10.36 2.42
CA SER A 130 -6.38 10.28 2.58
C SER A 130 -5.97 9.66 3.91
N LEU A 131 -6.64 10.00 5.01
CA LEU A 131 -6.39 9.46 6.35
C LEU A 131 -6.76 7.97 6.42
N ALA A 132 -7.90 7.58 5.84
CA ALA A 132 -8.30 6.17 5.77
C ALA A 132 -7.28 5.36 4.96
N SER A 133 -6.85 5.88 3.80
CA SER A 133 -5.79 5.28 2.98
C SER A 133 -4.46 5.16 3.73
N HIS A 134 -4.08 6.21 4.47
CA HIS A 134 -2.88 6.19 5.32
C HIS A 134 -2.94 5.07 6.37
N TYR A 135 -4.08 4.90 7.05
CA TYR A 135 -4.25 3.82 8.02
C TYR A 135 -4.23 2.43 7.38
N ASN A 136 -4.86 2.27 6.23
CA ASN A 136 -4.81 1.03 5.46
C ASN A 136 -3.35 0.68 5.09
N GLY A 137 -2.60 1.64 4.56
CA GLY A 137 -1.18 1.48 4.21
C GLY A 137 -0.27 1.22 5.42
N ALA A 138 -0.62 1.72 6.60
CA ALA A 138 0.08 1.48 7.86
C ALA A 138 -0.34 0.17 8.56
N ASN A 139 -1.11 -0.70 7.90
CA ASN A 139 -1.68 -1.93 8.45
C ASN A 139 -2.54 -1.71 9.71
N GLN A 140 -3.33 -0.64 9.72
CA GLN A 140 -4.26 -0.26 10.78
C GLN A 140 -5.71 -0.19 10.26
N PRO A 141 -6.25 -1.28 9.66
CA PRO A 141 -7.52 -1.24 8.95
C PRO A 141 -8.71 -0.91 9.86
N GLY A 142 -8.65 -1.25 11.15
CA GLY A 142 -9.69 -0.87 12.11
C GLY A 142 -9.83 0.64 12.32
N ARG A 143 -8.73 1.40 12.24
CA ARG A 143 -8.77 2.87 12.28
C ARG A 143 -9.29 3.45 10.96
N ALA A 144 -8.89 2.87 9.82
CA ALA A 144 -9.40 3.24 8.50
C ALA A 144 -10.92 3.04 8.43
N GLU A 145 -11.41 1.87 8.84
CA GLU A 145 -12.84 1.58 8.94
C GLU A 145 -13.58 2.62 9.76
N LYS A 146 -13.09 2.92 10.97
CA LYS A 146 -13.72 3.88 11.88
C LYS A 146 -13.88 5.26 11.25
N VAL A 147 -12.82 5.76 10.62
CA VAL A 147 -12.81 7.10 9.99
C VAL A 147 -13.74 7.14 8.78
N ALA A 148 -13.65 6.16 7.89
CA ALA A 148 -14.49 6.08 6.70
C ALA A 148 -15.96 5.89 7.04
N LYS A 149 -16.29 4.95 7.93
CA LYS A 149 -17.65 4.66 8.38
C LYS A 149 -18.32 5.86 9.05
N ASN A 150 -17.57 6.63 9.86
CA ASN A 150 -18.08 7.86 10.48
C ASN A 150 -18.48 8.91 9.44
N TYR A 151 -17.69 9.08 8.37
CA TYR A 151 -18.02 9.97 7.26
C TYR A 151 -19.25 9.48 6.47
N ILE A 152 -19.26 8.21 6.09
CA ILE A 152 -20.36 7.58 5.33
C ILE A 152 -21.69 7.75 6.07
N TYR A 153 -21.68 7.56 7.38
CA TYR A 153 -22.89 7.66 8.20
C TYR A 153 -23.36 9.11 8.41
N LYS A 154 -22.44 10.07 8.60
CA LYS A 154 -22.79 11.45 8.99
C LYS A 154 -22.87 12.43 7.84
N CYS A 155 -22.17 12.17 6.74
CA CYS A 155 -21.95 13.16 5.69
C CYS A 155 -22.45 12.71 4.33
N ASP A 156 -21.79 11.72 3.71
CA ASP A 156 -22.10 11.29 2.36
C ASP A 156 -21.77 9.80 2.16
N SER A 157 -22.82 8.99 2.02
CA SER A 157 -22.70 7.55 1.76
C SER A 157 -22.36 7.21 0.31
N THR A 158 -22.30 8.20 -0.58
CA THR A 158 -22.06 8.00 -2.02
C THR A 158 -20.62 8.32 -2.44
N ASN A 159 -19.80 8.88 -1.54
CA ASN A 159 -18.43 9.22 -1.84
C ASN A 159 -17.59 7.99 -2.19
N LEU A 160 -17.20 7.88 -3.46
CA LEU A 160 -16.55 6.69 -4.01
C LEU A 160 -15.16 6.43 -3.40
N TYR A 161 -14.38 7.48 -3.17
CA TYR A 161 -13.02 7.33 -2.62
C TYR A 161 -13.05 6.83 -1.18
N ILE A 162 -13.96 7.34 -0.37
CA ILE A 162 -14.12 6.90 1.03
C ILE A 162 -14.71 5.49 1.09
N ASN A 163 -15.69 5.18 0.22
CA ASN A 163 -16.23 3.82 0.11
C ASN A 163 -15.16 2.81 -0.33
N LYS A 164 -14.24 3.19 -1.23
CA LYS A 164 -13.09 2.36 -1.62
C LYS A 164 -12.20 2.04 -0.42
N GLU A 165 -11.80 3.06 0.33
CA GLU A 165 -10.94 2.86 1.50
C GLU A 165 -11.64 2.07 2.61
N TYR A 166 -12.96 2.25 2.76
CA TYR A 166 -13.78 1.46 3.67
C TYR A 166 -13.83 -0.02 3.25
N ALA A 167 -14.14 -0.30 1.99
CA ALA A 167 -14.17 -1.66 1.46
C ALA A 167 -12.80 -2.35 1.62
N TYR A 168 -11.71 -1.63 1.34
CA TYR A 168 -10.36 -2.14 1.51
C TYR A 168 -10.03 -2.43 2.98
N SER A 169 -10.47 -1.58 3.91
CA SER A 169 -10.28 -1.82 5.35
C SER A 169 -11.02 -3.07 5.85
N LEU A 170 -12.18 -3.36 5.30
CA LEU A 170 -12.93 -4.59 5.59
C LEU A 170 -12.23 -5.82 5.03
N PHE A 171 -11.75 -5.74 3.79
CA PHE A 171 -10.95 -6.81 3.17
C PHE A 171 -9.71 -7.15 4.02
N MET A 172 -8.95 -6.13 4.45
CA MET A 172 -7.76 -6.33 5.30
C MET A 172 -8.07 -6.94 6.68
N GLN A 173 -9.32 -6.83 7.13
CA GLN A 173 -9.80 -7.44 8.38
C GLN A 173 -10.47 -8.80 8.17
N PHE A 174 -10.39 -9.36 6.95
CA PHE A 174 -11.05 -10.61 6.57
C PHE A 174 -12.58 -10.59 6.71
N LYS A 175 -13.19 -9.40 6.69
CA LYS A 175 -14.65 -9.20 6.71
C LYS A 175 -15.21 -9.25 5.29
N TYR A 176 -15.03 -10.39 4.63
CA TYR A 176 -15.35 -10.52 3.20
C TYR A 176 -16.83 -10.37 2.88
N ASP A 177 -17.73 -10.86 3.75
CA ASP A 177 -19.18 -10.70 3.59
C ASP A 177 -19.62 -9.23 3.50
N GLU A 178 -18.93 -8.35 4.23
CA GLU A 178 -19.19 -6.92 4.20
C GLU A 178 -18.45 -6.22 3.05
N ALA A 179 -17.25 -6.70 2.67
CA ALA A 179 -16.42 -6.11 1.63
C ALA A 179 -16.99 -6.37 0.21
N ILE A 180 -17.48 -7.58 -0.06
CA ILE A 180 -18.00 -8.00 -1.39
C ILE A 180 -19.05 -7.02 -1.93
N PRO A 181 -20.17 -6.75 -1.24
CA PRO A 181 -21.22 -5.88 -1.78
C PRO A 181 -20.74 -4.45 -2.01
N LEU A 182 -19.74 -3.98 -1.25
CA LEU A 182 -19.14 -2.66 -1.44
C LEU A 182 -18.29 -2.63 -2.71
N TYR A 183 -17.46 -3.65 -2.95
CA TYR A 183 -16.66 -3.72 -4.18
C TYR A 183 -17.53 -3.90 -5.42
N GLU A 184 -18.58 -4.71 -5.35
CA GLU A 184 -19.54 -4.85 -6.45
C GLU A 184 -20.22 -3.51 -6.79
N LYS A 185 -20.63 -2.76 -5.77
CA LYS A 185 -21.18 -1.41 -5.92
C LYS A 185 -20.14 -0.43 -6.51
N LEU A 186 -18.91 -0.46 -6.04
CA LEU A 186 -17.83 0.39 -6.55
C LEU A 186 -17.56 0.11 -8.04
N ILE A 187 -17.50 -1.16 -8.45
CA ILE A 187 -17.34 -1.55 -9.85
C ILE A 187 -18.50 -1.05 -10.69
N ALA A 188 -19.76 -1.21 -10.23
CA ALA A 188 -20.94 -0.69 -10.90
C ALA A 188 -20.95 0.84 -11.03
N GLN A 189 -20.26 1.55 -10.16
CA GLN A 189 -20.11 3.01 -10.15
C GLN A 189 -18.86 3.53 -10.90
N GLY A 190 -18.15 2.65 -11.63
CA GLY A 190 -17.03 3.03 -12.49
C GLY A 190 -15.63 2.75 -11.92
N PHE A 191 -15.51 2.20 -10.70
CA PHE A 191 -14.23 1.69 -10.17
C PHE A 191 -13.92 0.28 -10.68
N ASP A 192 -14.25 0.01 -11.95
CA ASP A 192 -13.92 -1.25 -12.62
C ASP A 192 -12.45 -1.18 -13.10
N ASN A 193 -11.55 -1.69 -12.29
CA ASN A 193 -10.11 -1.67 -12.52
C ASN A 193 -9.43 -2.93 -11.95
N PHE A 194 -8.12 -3.02 -12.12
CA PHE A 194 -7.33 -4.15 -11.61
C PHE A 194 -7.54 -4.40 -10.13
N GLU A 195 -7.39 -3.37 -9.29
CA GLU A 195 -7.41 -3.49 -7.84
C GLU A 195 -8.76 -4.01 -7.33
N SER A 196 -9.86 -3.40 -7.79
CA SER A 196 -11.21 -3.78 -7.36
C SER A 196 -11.56 -5.21 -7.76
N ASN A 197 -11.23 -5.61 -8.99
CA ASN A 197 -11.50 -6.98 -9.44
C ASN A 197 -10.57 -8.00 -8.76
N PHE A 198 -9.30 -7.67 -8.58
CA PHE A 198 -8.37 -8.58 -7.91
C PHE A 198 -8.77 -8.85 -6.45
N ILE A 199 -9.11 -7.80 -5.68
CA ILE A 199 -9.55 -7.93 -4.30
C ILE A 199 -10.88 -8.70 -4.22
N LEU A 200 -11.83 -8.41 -5.11
CA LEU A 200 -13.12 -9.12 -5.14
C LEU A 200 -12.92 -10.60 -5.49
N GLY A 201 -11.98 -10.92 -6.38
CA GLY A 201 -11.56 -12.30 -6.64
C GLY A 201 -11.03 -12.98 -5.39
N LEU A 202 -10.15 -12.32 -4.61
CA LEU A 202 -9.62 -12.85 -3.35
C LEU A 202 -10.74 -13.07 -2.30
N CYS A 203 -11.71 -12.16 -2.22
CA CYS A 203 -12.85 -12.32 -1.31
C CYS A 203 -13.68 -13.56 -1.67
N TYR A 204 -13.97 -13.79 -2.95
CA TYR A 204 -14.71 -14.96 -3.41
C TYR A 204 -13.92 -16.26 -3.31
N GLU A 205 -12.59 -16.22 -3.47
CA GLU A 205 -11.72 -17.38 -3.26
C GLU A 205 -11.78 -17.89 -1.82
N ASP A 206 -11.81 -16.98 -0.84
CA ASP A 206 -11.95 -17.34 0.58
C ASP A 206 -13.34 -17.91 0.93
N GLN A 207 -14.38 -17.47 0.22
CA GLN A 207 -15.76 -17.99 0.37
C GLN A 207 -16.05 -19.24 -0.48
N PRO A 208 -15.09 -19.99 -0.92
CA PRO A 208 -14.95 -20.97 -2.01
C PRO A 208 -15.99 -20.84 -3.16
N ASP A 209 -16.30 -19.61 -3.58
CA ASP A 209 -17.06 -19.32 -4.80
C ASP A 209 -16.09 -19.18 -5.98
N ASN A 210 -15.52 -20.31 -6.41
CA ASN A 210 -14.47 -20.34 -7.43
C ASN A 210 -14.93 -19.80 -8.79
N GLU A 211 -16.21 -19.88 -9.13
CA GLU A 211 -16.74 -19.33 -10.39
C GLU A 211 -16.70 -17.79 -10.39
N LYS A 212 -17.11 -17.16 -9.30
CA LYS A 212 -17.02 -15.71 -9.17
C LYS A 212 -15.57 -15.24 -9.03
N ALA A 213 -14.75 -15.96 -8.25
CA ALA A 213 -13.33 -15.67 -8.15
C ALA A 213 -12.66 -15.69 -9.53
N LEU A 214 -12.88 -16.75 -10.32
CA LEU A 214 -12.41 -16.88 -11.70
C LEU A 214 -12.82 -15.69 -12.55
N LYS A 215 -14.09 -15.33 -12.56
CA LYS A 215 -14.64 -14.21 -13.34
C LYS A 215 -13.92 -12.89 -13.01
N HIS A 216 -13.69 -12.63 -11.74
CA HIS A 216 -13.05 -11.38 -11.30
C HIS A 216 -11.54 -11.38 -11.56
N TYR A 217 -10.84 -12.51 -11.40
CA TYR A 217 -9.43 -12.60 -11.79
C TYR A 217 -9.24 -12.45 -13.30
N GLN A 218 -10.11 -13.04 -14.12
CA GLN A 218 -10.11 -12.84 -15.57
C GLN A 218 -10.28 -11.37 -15.95
N LYS A 219 -11.16 -10.64 -15.26
CA LYS A 219 -11.29 -9.20 -15.46
C LYS A 219 -10.05 -8.43 -15.01
N ALA A 220 -9.47 -8.79 -13.87
CA ALA A 220 -8.27 -8.13 -13.36
C ALA A 220 -7.10 -8.23 -14.35
N ILE A 221 -6.85 -9.40 -14.93
CA ILE A 221 -5.75 -9.57 -15.91
C ILE A 221 -5.97 -8.80 -17.23
N LEU A 222 -7.21 -8.41 -17.58
CA LEU A 222 -7.44 -7.53 -18.73
C LEU A 222 -6.86 -6.13 -18.51
N PHE A 223 -6.82 -5.67 -17.25
CA PHE A 223 -6.20 -4.38 -16.88
C PHE A 223 -4.68 -4.51 -16.68
N LYS A 224 -4.20 -5.69 -16.26
CA LYS A 224 -2.79 -5.90 -15.91
C LYS A 224 -2.40 -7.37 -16.16
N SER A 225 -2.10 -7.68 -17.41
CA SER A 225 -1.86 -9.04 -17.91
C SER A 225 -0.58 -9.69 -17.36
N ASP A 226 0.35 -8.88 -16.84
CA ASP A 226 1.66 -9.29 -16.33
C ASP A 226 1.74 -9.30 -14.78
N ASN A 227 0.61 -9.35 -14.10
CA ASN A 227 0.62 -9.45 -12.64
C ASN A 227 0.75 -10.90 -12.18
N ALA A 228 1.97 -11.31 -11.83
CA ALA A 228 2.29 -12.68 -11.43
C ALA A 228 1.40 -13.21 -10.27
N THR A 229 1.04 -12.34 -9.31
CA THR A 229 0.15 -12.72 -8.20
C THR A 229 -1.26 -13.00 -8.69
N CYS A 230 -1.80 -12.15 -9.56
CA CYS A 230 -3.15 -12.36 -10.12
C CYS A 230 -3.21 -13.62 -10.99
N LEU A 231 -2.20 -13.85 -11.83
CA LEU A 231 -2.07 -15.07 -12.63
C LEU A 231 -2.03 -16.34 -11.77
N PHE A 232 -1.32 -16.28 -10.63
CA PHE A 232 -1.26 -17.39 -9.68
C PHE A 232 -2.65 -17.70 -9.09
N HIS A 233 -3.39 -16.69 -8.62
CA HIS A 233 -4.74 -16.88 -8.06
C HIS A 233 -5.76 -17.28 -9.13
N LEU A 234 -5.63 -16.75 -10.36
CA LEU A 234 -6.42 -17.19 -11.50
C LEU A 234 -6.22 -18.71 -11.76
N ALA A 235 -4.97 -19.16 -11.77
CA ALA A 235 -4.65 -20.58 -11.95
C ALA A 235 -5.20 -21.45 -10.80
N LEU A 236 -5.23 -20.96 -9.57
CA LEU A 236 -5.85 -21.68 -8.45
C LEU A 236 -7.35 -21.82 -8.63
N ALA A 237 -8.06 -20.76 -9.06
CA ALA A 237 -9.49 -20.80 -9.32
C ALA A 237 -9.81 -21.77 -10.48
N GLU A 238 -9.01 -21.76 -11.56
CA GLU A 238 -9.13 -22.69 -12.69
C GLU A 238 -8.91 -24.14 -12.25
N LYS A 239 -7.88 -24.40 -11.41
CA LYS A 239 -7.62 -25.73 -10.85
C LYS A 239 -8.82 -26.22 -10.03
N ALA A 240 -9.38 -25.37 -9.18
CA ALA A 240 -10.55 -25.72 -8.35
C ALA A 240 -11.79 -26.06 -9.20
N LEU A 241 -11.87 -25.54 -10.41
CA LEU A 241 -12.93 -25.82 -11.39
C LEU A 241 -12.57 -26.93 -12.39
N ASN A 242 -11.47 -27.67 -12.17
CA ASN A 242 -10.95 -28.74 -13.02
C ASN A 242 -10.61 -28.26 -14.46
N MET A 243 -10.21 -27.00 -14.60
CA MET A 243 -9.74 -26.42 -15.88
C MET A 243 -8.22 -26.57 -16.01
N ASP A 244 -7.72 -27.79 -15.86
CA ASP A 244 -6.30 -28.11 -15.62
C ASP A 244 -5.34 -27.53 -16.67
N SER A 245 -5.71 -27.57 -17.95
CA SER A 245 -4.87 -27.04 -19.02
C SER A 245 -4.65 -25.53 -18.92
N LEU A 246 -5.68 -24.76 -18.58
CA LEU A 246 -5.60 -23.32 -18.36
C LEU A 246 -4.84 -23.01 -17.08
N SER A 247 -5.12 -23.74 -16.02
CA SER A 247 -4.42 -23.64 -14.75
C SER A 247 -2.90 -23.81 -14.91
N MET A 248 -2.46 -24.87 -15.61
CA MET A 248 -1.03 -25.07 -15.92
C MET A 248 -0.44 -23.92 -16.74
N ALA A 249 -1.18 -23.40 -17.74
CA ALA A 249 -0.72 -22.28 -18.54
C ALA A 249 -0.50 -21.02 -17.70
N HIS A 250 -1.48 -20.65 -16.85
CA HIS A 250 -1.38 -19.45 -16.02
C HIS A 250 -0.39 -19.60 -14.87
N PHE A 251 -0.21 -20.81 -14.30
CA PHE A 251 0.89 -21.07 -13.36
C PHE A 251 2.26 -20.83 -14.01
N ASN A 252 2.50 -21.38 -15.22
CA ASN A 252 3.74 -21.15 -15.93
C ASN A 252 3.93 -19.65 -16.26
N GLN A 253 2.90 -18.98 -16.76
CA GLN A 253 2.97 -17.55 -17.03
C GLN A 253 3.29 -16.74 -15.75
N SER A 254 2.74 -17.10 -14.61
CA SER A 254 3.03 -16.44 -13.35
C SER A 254 4.51 -16.58 -12.94
N LEU A 255 5.12 -17.72 -13.21
CA LEU A 255 6.55 -17.97 -12.97
C LEU A 255 7.45 -17.16 -13.92
N GLU A 256 7.06 -17.04 -15.19
CA GLU A 256 7.79 -16.23 -16.19
C GLU A 256 7.83 -14.75 -15.85
N VAL A 257 6.73 -14.23 -15.26
CA VAL A 257 6.63 -12.82 -14.84
C VAL A 257 7.39 -12.52 -13.55
N SER A 258 7.89 -13.50 -12.81
CA SER A 258 8.60 -13.34 -11.54
C SER A 258 7.70 -13.36 -10.30
N LEU A 259 7.47 -14.55 -9.76
CA LEU A 259 6.85 -14.75 -8.46
C LEU A 259 7.88 -14.64 -7.32
N PRO A 260 7.46 -14.13 -6.13
CA PRO A 260 8.25 -14.29 -4.92
C PRO A 260 8.56 -15.78 -4.65
N LYS A 261 9.76 -16.09 -4.13
CA LYS A 261 10.27 -17.47 -3.95
C LYS A 261 9.26 -18.41 -3.27
N GLY A 262 8.63 -17.97 -2.18
CA GLY A 262 7.65 -18.80 -1.46
C GLY A 262 6.40 -19.11 -2.29
N ARG A 263 5.98 -18.23 -3.21
CA ARG A 263 4.90 -18.53 -4.16
C ARG A 263 5.38 -19.41 -5.30
N ALA A 264 6.61 -19.20 -5.79
CA ALA A 264 7.20 -20.07 -6.79
C ALA A 264 7.26 -21.52 -6.32
N LEU A 265 7.68 -21.76 -5.07
CA LEU A 265 7.64 -23.10 -4.45
C LEU A 265 6.23 -23.71 -4.48
N ARG A 266 5.21 -22.93 -4.06
CA ARG A 266 3.82 -23.40 -4.10
C ARG A 266 3.33 -23.67 -5.52
N THR A 267 3.70 -22.82 -6.46
CA THR A 267 3.32 -22.98 -7.89
C THR A 267 3.91 -24.26 -8.46
N TYR A 268 5.18 -24.56 -8.23
CA TYR A 268 5.79 -25.81 -8.66
C TYR A 268 5.15 -27.04 -8.01
N LYS A 269 4.75 -26.97 -6.74
CA LYS A 269 3.97 -28.05 -6.08
C LYS A 269 2.64 -28.31 -6.80
N TRP A 270 1.91 -27.24 -7.17
CA TRP A 270 0.66 -27.38 -7.92
C TRP A 270 0.88 -27.91 -9.35
N LEU A 271 1.91 -27.46 -10.03
CA LEU A 271 2.27 -27.99 -11.37
C LEU A 271 2.64 -29.48 -11.30
N ALA A 272 3.45 -29.84 -10.31
CA ALA A 272 3.83 -31.25 -10.10
C ALA A 272 2.60 -32.14 -9.85
N ASP A 273 1.65 -31.69 -9.05
CA ASP A 273 0.40 -32.40 -8.79
C ASP A 273 -0.44 -32.57 -10.07
N LEU A 274 -0.63 -31.50 -10.82
CA LEU A 274 -1.36 -31.51 -12.11
C LEU A 274 -0.66 -32.44 -13.14
N HIS A 275 0.65 -32.34 -13.29
CA HIS A 275 1.40 -33.21 -14.17
C HIS A 275 1.31 -34.68 -13.77
N PHE A 276 1.36 -34.96 -12.44
CA PHE A 276 1.16 -36.31 -11.91
C PHE A 276 -0.22 -36.88 -12.24
N GLN A 277 -1.31 -36.08 -12.01
CA GLN A 277 -2.69 -36.48 -12.32
C GLN A 277 -2.88 -36.82 -13.82
N HIS A 278 -2.17 -36.12 -14.68
CA HIS A 278 -2.15 -36.38 -16.13
C HIS A 278 -1.11 -37.40 -16.59
N ASN A 279 -0.50 -38.18 -15.69
CA ASN A 279 0.55 -39.17 -15.97
C ASN A 279 1.81 -38.59 -16.62
N ARG A 280 2.05 -37.30 -16.54
CA ARG A 280 3.24 -36.60 -17.05
C ARG A 280 4.37 -36.65 -16.04
N TYR A 281 4.82 -37.85 -15.69
CA TYR A 281 5.76 -38.11 -14.59
C TYR A 281 7.11 -37.40 -14.75
N ALA A 282 7.59 -37.23 -16.01
CA ALA A 282 8.86 -36.53 -16.25
C ALA A 282 8.75 -35.03 -15.94
N ASP A 283 7.61 -34.41 -16.26
CA ASP A 283 7.35 -32.99 -15.95
C ASP A 283 7.12 -32.80 -14.46
N ALA A 284 6.32 -33.69 -13.81
CA ALA A 284 6.14 -33.70 -12.37
C ALA A 284 7.48 -33.85 -11.60
N ALA A 285 8.38 -34.68 -12.11
CA ALA A 285 9.71 -34.84 -11.51
C ALA A 285 10.54 -33.56 -11.60
N ARG A 286 10.49 -32.85 -12.74
CA ARG A 286 11.14 -31.54 -12.89
C ARG A 286 10.59 -30.50 -11.94
N ASP A 287 9.27 -30.46 -11.78
CA ASP A 287 8.64 -29.50 -10.90
C ASP A 287 9.00 -29.75 -9.43
N PHE A 288 9.02 -31.02 -8.97
CA PHE A 288 9.52 -31.34 -7.63
C PHE A 288 11.02 -31.08 -7.47
N GLU A 289 11.83 -31.25 -8.51
CA GLU A 289 13.25 -30.82 -8.52
C GLU A 289 13.36 -29.30 -8.32
N LEU A 290 12.50 -28.50 -8.96
CA LEU A 290 12.42 -27.06 -8.75
C LEU A 290 11.89 -26.70 -7.36
N CYS A 291 10.99 -27.50 -6.79
CA CYS A 291 10.58 -27.33 -5.41
C CYS A 291 11.78 -27.38 -4.45
N THR A 292 12.73 -28.30 -4.67
CA THR A 292 13.94 -28.38 -3.81
C THR A 292 14.84 -27.16 -3.93
N LEU A 293 14.84 -26.48 -5.09
CA LEU A 293 15.63 -25.28 -5.34
C LEU A 293 15.03 -24.04 -4.67
N TYR A 294 13.68 -23.95 -4.63
CA TYR A 294 12.97 -22.79 -4.08
C TYR A 294 12.59 -22.95 -2.60
N ASP A 295 12.85 -24.12 -2.00
CA ASP A 295 12.56 -24.41 -0.60
C ASP A 295 13.75 -24.02 0.29
N GLU A 296 13.65 -22.88 0.93
CA GLU A 296 14.71 -22.36 1.83
C GLU A 296 14.86 -23.21 3.10
N GLU A 297 13.83 -23.97 3.49
CA GLU A 297 13.86 -24.86 4.64
C GLU A 297 14.42 -26.25 4.30
N ASP A 298 14.63 -26.54 3.03
CA ASP A 298 15.09 -27.82 2.51
C ASP A 298 14.30 -29.01 3.10
N ASN A 299 12.97 -28.97 2.91
CA ASN A 299 12.06 -30.00 3.41
C ASN A 299 12.34 -31.36 2.74
N PRO A 300 12.68 -32.40 3.52
CA PRO A 300 13.02 -33.71 2.96
C PRO A 300 11.95 -34.32 2.07
N LEU A 301 10.66 -33.99 2.28
CA LEU A 301 9.56 -34.53 1.47
C LEU A 301 9.64 -34.06 0.01
N ASN A 302 10.20 -32.89 -0.27
CA ASN A 302 10.40 -32.45 -1.66
C ASN A 302 11.37 -33.35 -2.40
N HIS A 303 12.45 -33.79 -1.74
CA HIS A 303 13.40 -34.76 -2.30
C HIS A 303 12.75 -36.13 -2.50
N TYR A 304 11.95 -36.58 -1.51
CA TYR A 304 11.25 -37.86 -1.63
C TYR A 304 10.24 -37.82 -2.80
N ASN A 305 9.44 -36.79 -2.95
CA ASN A 305 8.46 -36.64 -4.01
C ASN A 305 9.16 -36.58 -5.38
N ALA A 306 10.24 -35.82 -5.52
CA ALA A 306 11.05 -35.80 -6.74
C ALA A 306 11.54 -37.22 -7.08
N ALA A 307 12.07 -37.96 -6.11
CA ALA A 307 12.53 -39.32 -6.31
C ALA A 307 11.42 -40.25 -6.82
N GLN A 308 10.22 -40.20 -6.20
CA GLN A 308 9.08 -41.02 -6.66
C GLN A 308 8.68 -40.72 -8.12
N MET A 309 8.71 -39.46 -8.52
CA MET A 309 8.41 -39.07 -9.91
C MET A 309 9.52 -39.46 -10.87
N PHE A 310 10.80 -39.43 -10.46
CA PHE A 310 11.89 -39.96 -11.26
C PHE A 310 11.83 -41.49 -11.41
N ILE A 311 11.35 -42.23 -10.39
CA ILE A 311 11.06 -43.66 -10.51
C ILE A 311 9.95 -43.88 -11.55
N ALA A 312 8.83 -43.18 -11.42
CA ALA A 312 7.70 -43.31 -12.35
C ALA A 312 8.07 -42.95 -13.79
N SER A 313 8.93 -41.96 -13.99
CA SER A 313 9.46 -41.57 -15.32
C SER A 313 10.64 -42.45 -15.80
N LYS A 314 11.01 -43.49 -15.04
CA LYS A 314 12.12 -44.42 -15.34
C LYS A 314 13.52 -43.77 -15.38
N ASN A 315 13.71 -42.62 -14.74
CA ASN A 315 15.02 -41.97 -14.63
C ASN A 315 15.75 -42.49 -13.35
N LYS A 316 16.36 -43.68 -13.45
CA LYS A 316 16.99 -44.33 -12.31
C LYS A 316 18.12 -43.52 -11.68
N LEU A 317 18.90 -42.78 -12.48
CA LEU A 317 20.01 -41.98 -11.99
C LEU A 317 19.55 -40.87 -11.02
N LYS A 318 18.60 -40.06 -11.46
CA LYS A 318 18.03 -38.98 -10.65
C LYS A 318 17.21 -39.54 -9.48
N ALA A 319 16.46 -40.61 -9.67
CA ALA A 319 15.73 -41.29 -8.59
C ALA A 319 16.67 -41.66 -7.45
N LYS A 320 17.80 -42.31 -7.77
CA LYS A 320 18.81 -42.70 -6.77
C LYS A 320 19.38 -41.48 -6.03
N LEU A 321 19.74 -40.43 -6.77
CA LEU A 321 20.26 -39.19 -6.19
C LEU A 321 19.26 -38.57 -5.17
N TYR A 322 18.01 -38.39 -5.57
CA TYR A 322 17.01 -37.77 -4.72
C TYR A 322 16.58 -38.63 -3.54
N LEU A 323 16.60 -39.99 -3.67
CA LEU A 323 16.43 -40.90 -2.51
C LEU A 323 17.58 -40.74 -1.51
N GLN A 324 18.81 -40.58 -1.95
CA GLN A 324 19.94 -40.34 -1.08
C GLN A 324 19.85 -39.00 -0.37
N MET A 325 19.48 -37.94 -1.07
CA MET A 325 19.23 -36.61 -0.49
C MET A 325 18.10 -36.64 0.57
N PHE A 326 17.00 -37.35 0.28
CA PHE A 326 15.95 -37.58 1.24
C PHE A 326 16.46 -38.27 2.50
N LEU A 327 17.20 -39.42 2.35
CA LEU A 327 17.68 -40.16 3.49
C LEU A 327 18.70 -39.40 4.36
N ALA A 328 19.48 -38.50 3.76
CA ALA A 328 20.40 -37.64 4.47
C ALA A 328 19.69 -36.64 5.42
N ASN A 329 18.49 -36.20 5.05
CA ASN A 329 17.73 -35.17 5.76
C ASN A 329 16.46 -35.68 6.43
N ALA A 330 16.10 -36.95 6.30
CA ALA A 330 14.83 -37.52 6.77
C ALA A 330 14.61 -37.42 8.29
N ASN A 331 15.71 -37.30 9.08
CA ASN A 331 15.64 -37.05 10.51
C ASN A 331 15.00 -35.72 10.91
N ARG A 332 14.88 -34.77 9.97
CA ARG A 332 14.25 -33.45 10.16
C ARG A 332 12.72 -33.51 10.06
N LEU A 333 12.15 -34.65 9.61
CA LEU A 333 10.69 -34.80 9.56
C LEU A 333 10.10 -34.84 10.98
N GLU A 334 9.03 -34.12 11.20
CA GLU A 334 8.35 -34.00 12.50
C GLU A 334 7.64 -35.27 12.89
N ASP A 335 6.88 -35.88 11.97
CA ASP A 335 6.23 -37.18 12.22
C ASP A 335 7.24 -38.33 12.11
N LYS A 336 7.66 -38.81 13.25
CA LYS A 336 8.66 -39.88 13.32
C LYS A 336 8.15 -41.23 12.81
N LYS A 337 6.85 -41.48 12.86
CA LYS A 337 6.23 -42.73 12.36
C LYS A 337 6.20 -42.71 10.84
N GLU A 338 5.72 -41.62 10.25
CA GLU A 338 5.75 -41.44 8.81
C GLU A 338 7.18 -41.46 8.27
N ALA A 339 8.08 -40.71 8.91
CA ALA A 339 9.50 -40.69 8.55
C ALA A 339 10.10 -42.11 8.49
N ALA A 340 9.83 -42.97 9.50
CA ALA A 340 10.35 -44.34 9.52
C ALA A 340 9.82 -45.20 8.36
N GLN A 341 8.55 -45.02 7.98
CA GLN A 341 7.94 -45.70 6.82
C GLN A 341 8.58 -45.27 5.51
N LEU A 342 8.72 -43.97 5.30
CA LEU A 342 9.33 -43.41 4.09
C LEU A 342 10.81 -43.78 3.96
N ILE A 343 11.57 -43.78 5.07
CA ILE A 343 12.96 -44.20 5.12
C ILE A 343 13.10 -45.68 4.72
N SER A 344 12.23 -46.56 5.27
CA SER A 344 12.24 -47.98 4.93
C SER A 344 12.00 -48.18 3.42
N LYS A 345 10.97 -47.53 2.88
CA LYS A 345 10.62 -47.60 1.45
C LYS A 345 11.75 -47.08 0.57
N ALA A 346 12.35 -45.94 0.92
CA ALA A 346 13.46 -45.36 0.18
C ALA A 346 14.69 -46.26 0.14
N LYS A 347 15.02 -46.92 1.28
CA LYS A 347 16.13 -47.89 1.35
C LYS A 347 15.88 -49.15 0.50
N GLU A 348 14.64 -49.61 0.41
CA GLU A 348 14.24 -50.70 -0.45
C GLU A 348 14.38 -50.33 -1.95
N GLN A 349 13.87 -49.15 -2.32
CA GLN A 349 13.95 -48.64 -3.70
C GLN A 349 15.41 -48.43 -4.17
N LEU A 350 16.33 -48.09 -3.29
CA LEU A 350 17.76 -47.95 -3.60
C LEU A 350 18.46 -49.29 -3.92
N LYS A 351 17.87 -50.43 -3.56
CA LYS A 351 18.43 -51.77 -3.83
C LYS A 351 18.01 -52.30 -5.21
N GLN A 352 16.97 -51.70 -5.82
CA GLN A 352 16.45 -52.05 -7.13
C GLN A 352 17.11 -51.22 -8.26
#